data_6174534c1fc53c22d949ac38e7c6f2ba
#
_entry.id   6174534c1fc53c22d949ac38e7c6f2ba
#
_cell.length_a   1.000
_cell.length_b   1.000
_cell.length_c   1.000
_cell.angle_alpha   90.00
_cell.angle_beta   90.00
_cell.angle_gamma   90.00
#
_symmetry.space_group_name_H-M   'P 1'
#
loop_
_entity.id
_entity.type
_entity.pdbx_description
1 polymer ?
#
loop_
_entity_poly.entity_id
_entity_poly.type
_entity_poly.pdbx_seq_one_letter_code
_entity_poly.pdbx_strand_id
1 'polypeptide(L)'
;YTLIAGTETGLFRLETSEYSWVDISGPSAPYAVPLNDKWTFQVYGTRLIAHTMGNDAQVYDIEAGGVFADLAGNPPRAKYSMIIGEFLVLMHLENEPDTIQWSGLGDIEEWVPGEKGADKQQLPSGGDIMGGIGDERGGIIIQRSAMRYMQFAPASGYTFTIAIANDKRGAIAPLGIVQIGQGDFLYLSE
;
A
#
# COMPACT_ATOMS: atom_id res chain seq x y z
N TYR A 1 -16.90 8.92 11.64
CA TYR A 1 -15.80 7.95 11.54
C TYR A 1 -16.36 6.61 11.09
N THR A 2 -15.69 5.94 10.13
CA THR A 2 -16.03 4.59 9.69
C THR A 2 -14.94 3.63 10.17
N LEU A 3 -15.31 2.57 10.86
CA LEU A 3 -14.40 1.52 11.27
C LEU A 3 -14.58 0.30 10.37
N ILE A 4 -13.49 -0.12 9.75
CA ILE A 4 -13.43 -1.28 8.85
C ILE A 4 -12.50 -2.33 9.46
N ALA A 5 -12.87 -3.60 9.34
CA ALA A 5 -12.06 -4.73 9.77
C ALA A 5 -12.03 -5.80 8.68
N GLY A 6 -10.86 -6.43 8.54
CA GLY A 6 -10.69 -7.59 7.66
C GLY A 6 -10.44 -8.86 8.45
N THR A 7 -11.04 -9.94 8.00
CA THR A 7 -10.83 -11.32 8.49
C THR A 7 -10.14 -12.16 7.42
N GLU A 8 -9.92 -13.43 7.68
CA GLU A 8 -9.39 -14.36 6.69
C GLU A 8 -10.25 -14.41 5.41
N THR A 9 -11.58 -14.27 5.56
CA THR A 9 -12.54 -14.53 4.47
C THR A 9 -13.41 -13.34 4.10
N GLY A 10 -13.41 -12.24 4.87
CA GLY A 10 -14.35 -11.15 4.67
C GLY A 10 -13.82 -9.78 5.11
N LEU A 11 -14.52 -8.75 4.66
CA LEU A 11 -14.34 -7.35 5.02
C LEU A 11 -15.62 -6.81 5.65
N PHE A 12 -15.50 -6.13 6.79
CA PHE A 12 -16.63 -5.75 7.62
C PHE A 12 -16.56 -4.28 8.00
N ARG A 13 -17.72 -3.65 8.10
CA ARG A 13 -17.90 -2.29 8.63
C ARG A 13 -18.65 -2.34 9.95
N LEU A 14 -18.17 -1.59 10.94
CA LEU A 14 -18.90 -1.40 12.19
C LEU A 14 -20.09 -0.46 11.96
N GLU A 15 -21.29 -0.96 12.21
CA GLU A 15 -22.50 -0.14 12.32
C GLU A 15 -22.61 0.39 13.76
N THR A 16 -22.39 1.70 13.91
CA THR A 16 -22.29 2.32 15.25
C THR A 16 -23.61 2.46 15.98
N SER A 17 -24.74 2.46 15.25
CA SER A 17 -26.08 2.51 15.86
C SER A 17 -26.44 1.24 16.62
N GLU A 18 -25.96 0.11 16.16
CA GLU A 18 -26.26 -1.21 16.69
C GLU A 18 -25.06 -1.92 17.32
N TYR A 19 -23.86 -1.31 17.18
CA TYR A 19 -22.57 -1.92 17.57
C TYR A 19 -22.37 -3.31 16.96
N SER A 20 -22.84 -3.51 15.74
CA SER A 20 -22.74 -4.76 14.99
C SER A 20 -21.83 -4.62 13.78
N TRP A 21 -21.16 -5.72 13.42
CA TRP A 21 -20.35 -5.80 12.21
C TRP A 21 -21.22 -6.22 11.03
N VAL A 22 -21.26 -5.39 10.00
CA VAL A 22 -21.94 -5.64 8.73
C VAL A 22 -20.92 -6.14 7.73
N ASP A 23 -21.20 -7.26 7.09
CA ASP A 23 -20.40 -7.78 5.98
C ASP A 23 -20.56 -6.86 4.76
N ILE A 24 -19.44 -6.29 4.32
CA ILE A 24 -19.33 -5.45 3.13
C ILE A 24 -18.32 -6.01 2.13
N SER A 25 -18.06 -7.31 2.20
CA SER A 25 -17.20 -8.00 1.25
C SER A 25 -17.70 -7.86 -0.19
N GLY A 26 -16.78 -7.82 -1.13
CA GLY A 26 -17.08 -7.76 -2.56
C GLY A 26 -17.49 -9.12 -3.17
N PRO A 27 -17.83 -9.13 -4.46
CA PRO A 27 -18.21 -10.35 -5.17
C PRO A 27 -17.14 -11.44 -5.21
N SER A 28 -15.86 -11.05 -5.03
CA SER A 28 -14.72 -11.97 -4.98
C SER A 28 -14.55 -12.70 -3.63
N ALA A 29 -15.42 -12.42 -2.65
CA ALA A 29 -15.45 -13.17 -1.40
C ALA A 29 -16.06 -14.59 -1.62
N PRO A 30 -15.68 -15.60 -0.79
CA PRO A 30 -14.79 -15.48 0.36
C PRO A 30 -13.33 -15.28 -0.04
N TYR A 31 -12.66 -14.37 0.63
CA TYR A 31 -11.23 -14.12 0.42
C TYR A 31 -10.38 -15.26 1.01
N ALA A 32 -9.08 -15.26 0.71
CA ALA A 32 -8.13 -16.24 1.22
C ALA A 32 -6.86 -15.53 1.71
N VAL A 33 -6.94 -14.92 2.89
CA VAL A 33 -5.77 -14.24 3.48
C VAL A 33 -4.80 -15.29 4.01
N PRO A 34 -3.54 -15.30 3.56
CA PRO A 34 -2.54 -16.24 4.05
C PRO A 34 -2.29 -16.10 5.56
N LEU A 35 -1.97 -17.20 6.24
CA LEU A 35 -1.79 -17.26 7.70
C LEU A 35 -0.78 -16.22 8.24
N ASN A 36 0.24 -15.88 7.46
CA ASN A 36 1.29 -14.92 7.85
C ASN A 36 1.10 -13.55 7.20
N ASP A 37 -0.10 -13.27 6.71
CA ASP A 37 -0.45 -12.01 6.09
C ASP A 37 -1.69 -11.40 6.77
N LYS A 38 -2.01 -10.18 6.41
CA LYS A 38 -3.17 -9.45 6.92
C LYS A 38 -3.61 -8.42 5.90
N TRP A 39 -4.85 -7.99 6.01
CA TRP A 39 -5.33 -6.84 5.26
C TRP A 39 -4.53 -5.60 5.60
N THR A 40 -4.06 -4.92 4.57
CA THR A 40 -3.50 -3.58 4.65
C THR A 40 -4.49 -2.61 4.02
N PHE A 41 -4.70 -1.49 4.68
CA PHE A 41 -5.68 -0.49 4.27
C PHE A 41 -4.98 0.83 3.95
N GLN A 42 -5.40 1.45 2.83
CA GLN A 42 -4.91 2.76 2.41
C GLN A 42 -6.07 3.62 1.95
N VAL A 43 -6.15 4.85 2.44
CA VAL A 43 -7.16 5.82 1.99
C VAL A 43 -6.60 6.64 0.83
N TYR A 44 -7.35 6.72 -0.25
CA TYR A 44 -7.07 7.52 -1.42
C TYR A 44 -8.32 8.36 -1.78
N GLY A 45 -8.33 9.64 -1.40
CA GLY A 45 -9.52 10.46 -1.51
C GLY A 45 -10.70 9.88 -0.72
N THR A 46 -11.80 9.60 -1.41
CA THR A 46 -12.99 8.93 -0.85
C THR A 46 -12.93 7.40 -0.93
N ARG A 47 -11.87 6.85 -1.52
CA ARG A 47 -11.71 5.41 -1.72
C ARG A 47 -10.83 4.80 -0.63
N LEU A 48 -11.29 3.73 -0.04
CA LEU A 48 -10.50 2.85 0.82
C LEU A 48 -10.03 1.66 0.01
N ILE A 49 -8.74 1.50 -0.12
CA ILE A 49 -8.10 0.35 -0.76
C ILE A 49 -7.73 -0.66 0.32
N ALA A 50 -8.14 -1.92 0.14
CA ALA A 50 -7.76 -3.04 0.99
C ALA A 50 -7.03 -4.08 0.15
N HIS A 51 -5.86 -4.53 0.59
CA HIS A 51 -5.08 -5.52 -0.15
C HIS A 51 -4.35 -6.49 0.76
N THR A 52 -4.04 -7.65 0.21
CA THR A 52 -3.22 -8.72 0.80
C THR A 52 -2.44 -9.42 -0.30
N MET A 53 -1.50 -10.30 0.07
CA MET A 53 -0.79 -11.14 -0.90
C MET A 53 -1.66 -12.24 -1.53
N GLY A 54 -2.74 -12.62 -0.85
CA GLY A 54 -3.58 -13.76 -1.28
C GLY A 54 -4.74 -13.38 -2.19
N ASN A 55 -5.04 -12.09 -2.33
CA ASN A 55 -6.24 -11.64 -3.04
C ASN A 55 -5.93 -10.42 -3.91
N ASP A 56 -6.74 -10.22 -4.93
CA ASP A 56 -6.72 -8.99 -5.70
C ASP A 56 -7.13 -7.81 -4.83
N ALA A 57 -6.53 -6.64 -5.07
CA ALA A 57 -6.81 -5.44 -4.30
C ALA A 57 -8.30 -5.06 -4.40
N GLN A 58 -8.87 -4.67 -3.28
CA GLN A 58 -10.28 -4.31 -3.15
C GLN A 58 -10.40 -2.80 -2.95
N VAL A 59 -11.48 -2.22 -3.46
CA VAL A 59 -11.80 -0.80 -3.28
C VAL A 59 -13.21 -0.63 -2.71
N TYR A 60 -13.36 0.29 -1.78
CA TYR A 60 -14.62 0.68 -1.15
C TYR A 60 -14.76 2.19 -1.18
N ASP A 61 -15.92 2.69 -1.61
CA ASP A 61 -16.22 4.12 -1.54
C ASP A 61 -16.76 4.47 -0.14
N ILE A 62 -16.01 5.29 0.59
CA ILE A 62 -16.33 5.65 1.98
C ILE A 62 -17.58 6.54 2.06
N GLU A 63 -17.82 7.37 1.04
CA GLU A 63 -18.96 8.31 1.01
C GLU A 63 -20.22 7.66 0.45
N ALA A 64 -20.08 6.95 -0.68
CA ALA A 64 -21.22 6.26 -1.29
C ALA A 64 -21.66 5.02 -0.50
N GLY A 65 -20.74 4.39 0.21
CA GLY A 65 -21.00 3.15 0.92
C GLY A 65 -21.10 1.94 -0.02
N GLY A 66 -21.92 0.95 0.37
CA GLY A 66 -22.11 -0.27 -0.40
C GLY A 66 -21.20 -1.41 0.07
N VAL A 67 -20.62 -2.15 -0.88
CA VAL A 67 -19.69 -3.26 -0.64
C VAL A 67 -18.37 -3.00 -1.36
N PHE A 68 -17.31 -3.71 -0.96
CA PHE A 68 -16.05 -3.70 -1.70
C PHE A 68 -16.23 -4.25 -3.12
N ALA A 69 -15.38 -3.83 -4.02
CA ALA A 69 -15.24 -4.37 -5.37
C ALA A 69 -13.75 -4.57 -5.69
N ASP A 70 -13.44 -5.42 -6.67
CA ASP A 70 -12.07 -5.55 -7.14
C ASP A 70 -11.59 -4.20 -7.70
N LEU A 71 -10.38 -3.78 -7.32
CA LEU A 71 -9.77 -2.58 -7.89
C LEU A 71 -9.42 -2.85 -9.35
N ALA A 72 -9.97 -2.05 -10.24
CA ALA A 72 -9.75 -2.19 -11.68
C ALA A 72 -8.30 -1.90 -12.07
N GLY A 73 -7.94 -2.18 -13.34
CA GLY A 73 -6.62 -1.94 -13.88
C GLY A 73 -5.58 -3.03 -13.58
N ASN A 74 -5.99 -4.09 -12.89
CA ASN A 74 -5.15 -5.24 -12.58
C ASN A 74 -3.89 -4.88 -11.76
N PRO A 75 -4.04 -4.20 -10.59
CA PRO A 75 -2.92 -3.91 -9.71
C PRO A 75 -2.21 -5.19 -9.26
N PRO A 76 -0.90 -5.15 -9.02
CA PRO A 76 -0.20 -6.32 -8.49
C PRO A 76 -0.65 -6.62 -7.06
N ARG A 77 -0.66 -7.90 -6.69
CA ARG A 77 -0.82 -8.29 -5.30
C ARG A 77 0.39 -7.85 -4.49
N ALA A 78 0.16 -7.26 -3.35
CA ALA A 78 1.22 -6.65 -2.56
C ALA A 78 0.93 -6.75 -1.06
N LYS A 79 1.98 -6.73 -0.28
CA LYS A 79 1.89 -6.82 1.18
C LYS A 79 1.71 -5.47 1.85
N TYR A 80 2.30 -4.42 1.29
CA TYR A 80 2.30 -3.07 1.85
C TYR A 80 1.92 -2.04 0.80
N SER A 81 1.43 -0.90 1.26
CA SER A 81 1.15 0.25 0.40
C SER A 81 1.47 1.56 1.10
N MET A 82 1.64 2.60 0.31
CA MET A 82 1.67 3.99 0.76
C MET A 82 1.08 4.88 -0.33
N ILE A 83 0.72 6.10 0.05
CA ILE A 83 0.36 7.16 -0.90
C ILE A 83 1.50 8.16 -0.96
N ILE A 84 1.89 8.53 -2.17
CA ILE A 84 2.79 9.66 -2.43
C ILE A 84 2.06 10.62 -3.37
N GLY A 85 1.64 11.77 -2.84
CA GLY A 85 0.80 12.71 -3.59
C GLY A 85 -0.47 12.03 -4.10
N GLU A 86 -0.59 11.92 -5.41
CA GLU A 86 -1.74 11.29 -6.09
C GLU A 86 -1.40 9.89 -6.66
N PHE A 87 -0.37 9.23 -6.15
CA PHE A 87 0.01 7.88 -6.56
C PHE A 87 -0.26 6.87 -5.43
N LEU A 88 -0.89 5.77 -5.77
CA LEU A 88 -0.91 4.58 -4.91
C LEU A 88 0.35 3.74 -5.22
N VAL A 89 1.18 3.54 -4.23
CA VAL A 89 2.41 2.73 -4.33
C VAL A 89 2.19 1.41 -3.61
N LEU A 90 2.27 0.31 -4.33
CA LEU A 90 2.23 -1.06 -3.81
C LEU A 90 3.65 -1.60 -3.67
N MET A 91 3.93 -2.28 -2.57
CA MET A 91 5.26 -2.69 -2.16
C MET A 91 5.29 -4.14 -1.68
N HIS A 92 6.42 -4.82 -1.84
CA HIS A 92 6.56 -6.24 -1.53
C HIS A 92 5.56 -7.04 -2.35
N LEU A 93 5.79 -7.06 -3.66
CA LEU A 93 4.87 -7.68 -4.61
C LEU A 93 4.92 -9.21 -4.50
N GLU A 94 3.85 -9.87 -4.90
CA GLU A 94 3.79 -11.33 -4.98
C GLU A 94 4.94 -11.86 -5.84
N ASN A 95 5.74 -12.76 -5.30
CA ASN A 95 6.97 -13.32 -5.91
C ASN A 95 8.12 -12.33 -6.15
N GLU A 96 7.97 -11.06 -5.81
CA GLU A 96 9.00 -10.01 -5.95
C GLU A 96 9.05 -9.15 -4.67
N PRO A 97 9.56 -9.68 -3.55
CA PRO A 97 9.46 -9.03 -2.24
C PRO A 97 10.31 -7.75 -2.10
N ASP A 98 11.23 -7.49 -3.02
CA ASP A 98 12.07 -6.29 -3.10
C ASP A 98 11.60 -5.29 -4.17
N THR A 99 10.38 -5.46 -4.70
CA THR A 99 9.85 -4.68 -5.81
C THR A 99 8.67 -3.81 -5.37
N ILE A 100 8.61 -2.62 -5.96
CA ILE A 100 7.50 -1.68 -5.85
C ILE A 100 6.88 -1.45 -7.22
N GLN A 101 5.60 -1.12 -7.24
CA GLN A 101 4.89 -0.63 -8.41
C GLN A 101 3.94 0.48 -7.98
N TRP A 102 3.81 1.52 -8.79
CA TRP A 102 2.91 2.63 -8.50
C TRP A 102 1.93 2.85 -9.64
N SER A 103 0.75 3.35 -9.28
CA SER A 103 -0.35 3.65 -10.19
C SER A 103 -0.07 4.87 -11.06
N GLY A 104 -0.96 5.17 -11.99
CA GLY A 104 -0.97 6.44 -12.70
C GLY A 104 -1.23 7.64 -11.77
N LEU A 105 -0.80 8.82 -12.19
CA LEU A 105 -1.05 10.08 -11.48
C LEU A 105 -2.56 10.36 -11.43
N GLY A 106 -3.11 10.46 -10.23
CA GLY A 106 -4.55 10.68 -10.01
C GLY A 106 -5.43 9.50 -10.43
N ASP A 107 -4.85 8.36 -10.81
CA ASP A 107 -5.57 7.21 -11.35
C ASP A 107 -5.05 5.89 -10.78
N ILE A 108 -5.72 5.43 -9.71
CA ILE A 108 -5.35 4.17 -9.04
C ILE A 108 -5.75 2.91 -9.83
N GLU A 109 -6.37 3.07 -10.99
CA GLU A 109 -6.74 1.97 -11.88
C GLU A 109 -5.78 1.84 -13.07
N GLU A 110 -4.80 2.74 -13.19
CA GLU A 110 -3.76 2.66 -14.22
C GLU A 110 -2.47 2.06 -13.66
N TRP A 111 -2.07 0.89 -14.18
CA TRP A 111 -0.90 0.14 -13.69
C TRP A 111 0.07 -0.27 -14.80
N VAL A 112 -0.17 0.18 -16.03
CA VAL A 112 0.72 -0.11 -17.17
C VAL A 112 1.97 0.77 -17.11
N PRO A 113 3.19 0.20 -16.99
CA PRO A 113 4.41 0.97 -16.95
C PRO A 113 4.55 1.90 -18.16
N GLY A 114 4.82 3.18 -17.89
CA GLY A 114 4.94 4.25 -18.89
C GLY A 114 3.64 5.01 -19.16
N GLU A 115 2.47 4.50 -18.76
CA GLU A 115 1.18 5.18 -18.94
C GLU A 115 0.87 6.06 -17.72
N LYS A 116 0.46 7.30 -17.93
CA LYS A 116 0.14 8.28 -16.87
C LYS A 116 1.17 8.39 -15.75
N GLY A 117 2.41 8.03 -16.00
CA GLY A 117 3.47 8.02 -14.99
C GLY A 117 3.51 6.76 -14.11
N ALA A 118 2.66 5.78 -14.35
CA ALA A 118 2.76 4.47 -13.70
C ALA A 118 4.08 3.78 -14.09
N ASP A 119 4.68 3.07 -13.14
CA ASP A 119 5.89 2.29 -13.42
C ASP A 119 6.18 1.29 -12.28
N LYS A 120 7.17 0.44 -12.50
CA LYS A 120 7.59 -0.63 -11.59
C LYS A 120 9.10 -0.59 -11.41
N GLN A 121 9.57 -0.79 -10.18
CA GLN A 121 11.00 -0.83 -9.91
C GLN A 121 11.38 -1.86 -8.86
N GLN A 122 12.37 -2.68 -9.17
CA GLN A 122 13.06 -3.52 -8.21
C GLN A 122 14.07 -2.68 -7.42
N LEU A 123 14.17 -2.95 -6.10
CA LEU A 123 15.08 -2.28 -5.18
C LEU A 123 16.18 -3.27 -4.74
N PRO A 124 17.25 -3.42 -5.53
CA PRO A 124 18.31 -4.37 -5.23
C PRO A 124 19.06 -3.97 -3.96
N SER A 125 19.67 -4.93 -3.29
CA SER A 125 20.49 -4.71 -2.08
C SER A 125 19.74 -4.07 -0.91
N GLY A 126 19.16 -4.85 -0.08
CA GLY A 126 18.42 -4.40 1.12
C GLY A 126 17.48 -5.49 1.61
N GLY A 127 17.31 -6.52 0.80
CA GLY A 127 16.39 -7.63 1.06
C GLY A 127 14.93 -7.20 0.88
N ASP A 128 14.03 -7.98 1.44
CA ASP A 128 12.60 -7.79 1.31
C ASP A 128 12.16 -6.42 1.85
N ILE A 129 11.17 -5.84 1.22
CA ILE A 129 10.51 -4.63 1.73
C ILE A 129 9.70 -5.01 2.97
N MET A 130 9.88 -4.24 4.05
CA MET A 130 9.25 -4.46 5.35
C MET A 130 8.13 -3.47 5.64
N GLY A 131 7.99 -2.44 4.79
CA GLY A 131 6.97 -1.40 4.88
C GLY A 131 7.44 -0.09 4.27
N GLY A 132 6.59 0.91 4.34
CA GLY A 132 6.89 2.25 3.87
C GLY A 132 5.85 3.24 4.36
N ILE A 133 6.19 4.50 4.26
CA ILE A 133 5.32 5.61 4.60
C ILE A 133 5.53 6.73 3.59
N GLY A 134 4.44 7.34 3.15
CA GLY A 134 4.47 8.39 2.15
C GLY A 134 3.76 9.66 2.59
N ASP A 135 4.09 10.74 1.94
CA ASP A 135 3.45 12.04 2.07
C ASP A 135 3.18 12.68 0.68
N GLU A 136 2.88 13.96 0.64
CA GLU A 136 2.56 14.67 -0.61
C GLU A 136 3.70 14.69 -1.65
N ARG A 137 4.96 14.56 -1.23
CA ARG A 137 6.13 14.78 -2.10
C ARG A 137 7.04 13.57 -2.23
N GLY A 138 6.92 12.62 -1.31
CA GLY A 138 7.81 11.47 -1.30
C GLY A 138 7.43 10.46 -0.24
N GLY A 139 8.32 9.50 -0.03
CA GLY A 139 8.13 8.47 0.98
C GLY A 139 9.42 7.78 1.35
N ILE A 140 9.37 7.09 2.46
CA ILE A 140 10.44 6.21 2.92
C ILE A 140 9.99 4.76 2.69
N ILE A 141 10.84 4.00 2.04
CA ILE A 141 10.70 2.55 1.89
C ILE A 141 11.74 1.91 2.80
N ILE A 142 11.30 1.02 3.68
CA ILE A 142 12.18 0.28 4.58
C ILE A 142 12.25 -1.16 4.10
N GLN A 143 13.47 -1.60 3.85
CA GLN A 143 13.83 -2.99 3.57
C GLN A 143 14.42 -3.64 4.83
N ARG A 144 14.72 -4.93 4.77
CA ARG A 144 15.31 -5.69 5.88
C ARG A 144 16.63 -5.09 6.39
N SER A 145 17.48 -4.59 5.48
CA SER A 145 18.81 -4.04 5.83
C SER A 145 19.11 -2.68 5.19
N ALA A 146 18.13 -2.01 4.60
CA ALA A 146 18.31 -0.71 3.99
C ALA A 146 17.07 0.16 4.13
N MET A 147 17.27 1.47 4.01
CA MET A 147 16.21 2.46 3.84
C MET A 147 16.42 3.23 2.55
N ARG A 148 15.33 3.52 1.85
CA ARG A 148 15.33 4.32 0.64
C ARG A 148 14.36 5.47 0.75
N TYR A 149 14.75 6.57 0.14
CA TYR A 149 13.89 7.73 -0.05
C TYR A 149 13.37 7.72 -1.49
N MET A 150 12.07 7.73 -1.65
CA MET A 150 11.38 7.81 -2.93
C MET A 150 10.76 9.20 -3.05
N GLN A 151 11.13 9.96 -4.07
CA GLN A 151 10.72 11.35 -4.24
C GLN A 151 10.09 11.57 -5.61
N PHE A 152 8.94 12.22 -5.64
CA PHE A 152 8.31 12.67 -6.88
C PHE A 152 9.20 13.70 -7.58
N ALA A 153 9.60 13.42 -8.83
CA ALA A 153 10.62 14.17 -9.55
C ALA A 153 10.31 14.34 -11.04
N PRO A 154 9.15 14.87 -11.43
CA PRO A 154 8.71 14.93 -12.84
C PRO A 154 9.65 15.74 -13.74
N ALA A 155 10.39 16.71 -13.18
CA ALA A 155 11.37 17.49 -13.91
C ALA A 155 12.64 16.72 -14.31
N SER A 156 12.85 15.52 -13.73
CA SER A 156 14.01 14.66 -14.04
C SER A 156 13.81 13.77 -15.28
N GLY A 157 12.60 13.76 -15.83
CA GLY A 157 12.20 12.81 -16.89
C GLY A 157 11.70 11.46 -16.35
N TYR A 158 11.67 11.30 -15.04
CA TYR A 158 11.14 10.14 -14.33
C TYR A 158 9.99 10.58 -13.42
N THR A 159 9.05 9.68 -13.14
CA THR A 159 7.99 9.95 -12.16
C THR A 159 8.59 10.08 -10.75
N PHE A 160 9.45 9.12 -10.38
CA PHE A 160 10.12 9.12 -9.08
C PHE A 160 11.63 8.93 -9.23
N THR A 161 12.37 9.53 -8.32
CA THR A 161 13.76 9.17 -8.02
C THR A 161 13.79 8.38 -6.73
N ILE A 162 14.62 7.32 -6.69
CA ILE A 162 14.77 6.47 -5.51
C ILE A 162 16.24 6.43 -5.12
N ALA A 163 16.55 6.95 -3.94
CA ALA A 163 17.90 7.02 -3.41
C ALA A 163 18.03 6.20 -2.12
N ILE A 164 19.22 5.66 -1.88
CA ILE A 164 19.54 5.00 -0.60
C ILE A 164 19.69 6.08 0.47
N ALA A 165 18.84 6.04 1.49
CA ALA A 165 18.94 6.89 2.68
C ALA A 165 19.88 6.26 3.73
N ASN A 166 19.85 4.92 3.85
CA ASN A 166 20.74 4.16 4.70
C ASN A 166 20.93 2.74 4.12
N ASP A 167 22.16 2.28 4.00
CA ASP A 167 22.52 0.98 3.42
C ASP A 167 22.92 -0.09 4.47
N LYS A 168 22.77 0.23 5.76
CA LYS A 168 23.19 -0.64 6.87
C LYS A 168 22.11 -0.87 7.91
N ARG A 169 21.01 -0.13 7.85
CA ARG A 169 19.91 -0.22 8.80
C ARG A 169 18.59 -0.34 8.06
N GLY A 170 17.82 -1.33 8.41
CA GLY A 170 16.47 -1.57 7.95
C GLY A 170 15.55 -1.92 9.11
N ALA A 171 14.37 -2.43 8.84
CA ALA A 171 13.42 -2.84 9.86
C ALA A 171 13.50 -4.33 10.14
N ILE A 172 13.46 -4.69 11.42
CA ILE A 172 13.38 -6.10 11.87
C ILE A 172 11.95 -6.62 11.89
N ALA A 173 10.97 -5.72 11.96
CA ALA A 173 9.56 -6.07 12.03
C ALA A 173 8.76 -5.46 10.88
N PRO A 174 7.90 -6.26 10.22
CA PRO A 174 6.97 -5.75 9.23
C PRO A 174 6.05 -4.67 9.83
N LEU A 175 5.78 -3.60 9.05
CA LEU A 175 4.96 -2.47 9.50
C LEU A 175 5.44 -1.79 10.80
N GLY A 176 6.67 -2.04 11.21
CA GLY A 176 7.32 -1.41 12.37
C GLY A 176 7.75 0.04 12.10
N ILE A 177 6.97 0.78 11.32
CA ILE A 177 7.20 2.19 11.01
C ILE A 177 5.92 2.98 11.31
N VAL A 178 6.08 4.16 11.93
CA VAL A 178 4.99 5.09 12.21
C VAL A 178 5.43 6.52 12.02
N GLN A 179 4.59 7.33 11.41
CA GLN A 179 4.81 8.77 11.30
C GLN A 179 4.42 9.46 12.61
N ILE A 180 5.30 10.32 13.11
CA ILE A 180 5.09 11.07 14.36
C ILE A 180 5.02 12.58 14.15
N GLY A 181 5.26 13.05 12.91
CA GLY A 181 5.22 14.47 12.55
C GLY A 181 5.36 14.64 11.04
N GLN A 182 5.41 15.87 10.55
CA GLN A 182 5.71 16.14 9.14
C GLN A 182 7.17 15.81 8.84
N GLY A 183 7.38 14.70 8.11
CA GLY A 183 8.71 14.23 7.72
C GLY A 183 9.45 13.41 8.78
N ASP A 184 8.90 13.27 10.00
CA ASP A 184 9.48 12.47 11.06
C ASP A 184 8.78 11.12 11.21
N PHE A 185 9.55 10.07 11.39
CA PHE A 185 9.03 8.71 11.59
C PHE A 185 9.89 7.92 12.57
N LEU A 186 9.25 6.98 13.26
CA LEU A 186 9.90 5.99 14.11
C LEU A 186 9.82 4.63 13.45
N TYR A 187 10.85 3.82 13.59
CA TYR A 187 10.87 2.44 13.15
C TYR A 187 11.70 1.56 14.09
N LEU A 188 11.44 0.24 14.06
CA LEU A 188 12.21 -0.73 14.81
C LEU A 188 13.37 -1.25 13.96
N SER A 189 14.59 -1.00 14.40
CA SER A 189 15.85 -1.47 13.80
C SER A 189 16.58 -2.40 14.77
N GLU A 190 17.49 -3.23 14.23
CA GLU A 190 18.50 -3.92 15.05
C GLU A 190 19.47 -2.92 15.66
#